data_bacca13cf4697eb0f3162831d1684ad2
#
_entry.id   bacca13cf4697eb0f3162831d1684ad2
#
_cell.length_a   1.000
_cell.length_b   1.000
_cell.length_c   1.000
_cell.angle_alpha   90.00
_cell.angle_beta   90.00
_cell.angle_gamma   90.00
#
_symmetry.space_group_name_H-M   'P 1'
#
loop_
_entity.id
_entity.type
_entity.pdbx_description
1 polymer ?
#
loop_
_entity_poly.entity_id
_entity_poly.type
_entity_poly.pdbx_seq_one_letter_code
_entity_poly.pdbx_strand_id
1 'polypeptide(L)'
;MREDYESAPLPFKSWKQELTFAGAGLTGMPLYYLMENIALTYSQASNVGVIVSIAPVFTAITARIFLKEEGKLQPAFFIGCVIAFIGISIISFSGTTMHLNPIGDILSVGAAMVWSFYAVLSKKMGAFGYSVIHITRRTFFYGILFMIPALYFFDFKWDLYRFSTPAYIFNIFYLGLGASAICFVTWNLAVRILGAIKTSVYIYLAPVVTAVASVIVLHEKITFLSELGIVLVLGGLLLSEQKKKLFLIRGRKHTENVVE
;
A
#
# COMPACT_ATOMS: atom_id res chain seq x y z
N MET A 1 9.82 25.89 13.17
CA MET A 1 8.98 26.21 12.00
C MET A 1 7.57 25.83 12.37
N ARG A 2 6.77 26.77 12.84
CA ARG A 2 5.32 26.58 13.08
C ARG A 2 4.65 26.52 11.69
N GLU A 3 4.23 25.35 11.24
CA GLU A 3 3.25 25.27 10.17
C GLU A 3 1.95 25.76 10.76
N ASP A 4 1.51 26.92 10.33
CA ASP A 4 0.21 27.48 10.65
C ASP A 4 -0.85 26.49 10.17
N TYR A 5 -1.50 25.82 11.11
CA TYR A 5 -2.65 24.95 10.88
C TYR A 5 -3.86 25.84 10.53
N GLU A 6 -3.85 26.39 9.34
CA GLU A 6 -5.05 27.05 8.82
C GLU A 6 -6.12 25.98 8.58
N SER A 7 -7.14 26.03 9.40
CA SER A 7 -8.37 25.23 9.30
C SER A 7 -9.25 25.62 8.09
N ALA A 8 -8.78 26.49 7.22
CA ALA A 8 -9.50 26.93 6.05
C ALA A 8 -9.66 25.79 5.01
N PRO A 9 -10.82 25.70 4.34
CA PRO A 9 -10.99 24.78 3.23
C PRO A 9 -9.97 25.11 2.15
N LEU A 10 -9.36 24.05 1.55
CA LEU A 10 -8.39 24.23 0.48
C LEU A 10 -9.04 25.03 -0.65
N PRO A 11 -8.47 26.18 -1.06
CA PRO A 11 -9.00 26.93 -2.18
C PRO A 11 -8.89 26.08 -3.44
N PHE A 12 -9.88 26.18 -4.30
CA PHE A 12 -9.82 25.62 -5.65
C PHE A 12 -8.72 26.35 -6.42
N LYS A 13 -7.60 25.66 -6.69
CA LYS A 13 -6.50 26.26 -7.44
C LYS A 13 -6.53 25.94 -8.93
N SER A 14 -6.89 24.72 -9.30
CA SER A 14 -7.00 24.32 -10.70
C SER A 14 -7.77 23.00 -10.87
N TRP A 15 -8.45 22.85 -12.00
CA TRP A 15 -9.13 21.60 -12.39
C TRP A 15 -8.18 20.40 -12.44
N LYS A 16 -6.91 20.60 -12.81
CA LYS A 16 -5.91 19.51 -12.85
C LYS A 16 -5.61 18.95 -11.46
N GLN A 17 -5.55 19.82 -10.45
CA GLN A 17 -5.35 19.37 -9.07
C GLN A 17 -6.60 18.65 -8.54
N GLU A 18 -7.80 19.17 -8.83
CA GLU A 18 -9.05 18.51 -8.45
C GLU A 18 -9.19 17.12 -9.05
N LEU A 19 -8.92 16.98 -10.36
CA LEU A 19 -8.92 15.67 -11.00
C LEU A 19 -7.89 14.70 -10.39
N THR A 20 -6.76 15.22 -9.89
CA THR A 20 -5.78 14.39 -9.19
C THR A 20 -6.33 13.91 -7.85
N PHE A 21 -7.00 14.79 -7.06
CA PHE A 21 -7.65 14.40 -5.81
C PHE A 21 -8.82 13.43 -6.06
N ALA A 22 -9.64 13.69 -7.06
CA ALA A 22 -10.74 12.82 -7.45
C ALA A 22 -10.23 11.44 -7.89
N GLY A 23 -9.22 11.40 -8.74
CA GLY A 23 -8.58 10.15 -9.16
C GLY A 23 -7.96 9.37 -7.99
N ALA A 24 -7.31 10.07 -7.05
CA ALA A 24 -6.77 9.45 -5.84
C ALA A 24 -7.89 8.94 -4.92
N GLY A 25 -8.98 9.70 -4.75
CA GLY A 25 -10.15 9.26 -4.00
C GLY A 25 -10.79 8.02 -4.61
N LEU A 26 -10.96 8.00 -5.93
CA LEU A 26 -11.54 6.88 -6.66
C LEU A 26 -10.66 5.60 -6.57
N THR A 27 -9.37 5.74 -6.80
CA THR A 27 -8.46 4.58 -6.84
C THR A 27 -8.05 4.11 -5.45
N GLY A 28 -7.85 5.00 -4.50
CA GLY A 28 -7.41 4.65 -3.14
C GLY A 28 -8.51 4.09 -2.25
N MET A 29 -9.79 4.29 -2.59
CA MET A 29 -10.89 3.84 -1.74
C MET A 29 -11.88 2.95 -2.51
N PRO A 30 -12.89 3.47 -3.26
CA PRO A 30 -13.96 2.61 -3.77
C PRO A 30 -13.46 1.52 -4.71
N LEU A 31 -12.61 1.83 -5.69
CA LEU A 31 -12.15 0.80 -6.63
C LEU A 31 -11.28 -0.25 -5.93
N TYR A 32 -10.31 0.18 -5.12
CA TYR A 32 -9.46 -0.74 -4.39
C TYR A 32 -10.27 -1.63 -3.44
N TYR A 33 -11.05 -1.03 -2.55
CA TYR A 33 -11.82 -1.78 -1.56
C TYR A 33 -12.91 -2.66 -2.17
N LEU A 34 -13.59 -2.22 -3.24
CA LEU A 34 -14.57 -3.06 -3.91
C LEU A 34 -13.92 -4.28 -4.56
N MET A 35 -12.82 -4.08 -5.30
CA MET A 35 -12.12 -5.19 -5.92
C MET A 35 -11.58 -6.18 -4.88
N GLU A 36 -10.95 -5.69 -3.81
CA GLU A 36 -10.40 -6.54 -2.74
C GLU A 36 -11.50 -7.28 -1.98
N ASN A 37 -12.55 -6.58 -1.54
CA ASN A 37 -13.64 -7.21 -0.79
C ASN A 37 -14.44 -8.20 -1.65
N ILE A 38 -14.68 -7.91 -2.94
CA ILE A 38 -15.29 -8.88 -3.84
C ILE A 38 -14.36 -10.07 -4.06
N ALA A 39 -13.04 -9.86 -4.22
CA ALA A 39 -12.09 -10.96 -4.32
C ALA A 39 -12.16 -11.90 -3.12
N LEU A 40 -12.31 -11.36 -1.90
CA LEU A 40 -12.44 -12.12 -0.65
C LEU A 40 -13.73 -12.96 -0.59
N THR A 41 -14.76 -12.66 -1.40
CA THR A 41 -15.95 -13.54 -1.52
C THR A 41 -15.71 -14.77 -2.40
N TYR A 42 -14.68 -14.72 -3.26
CA TYR A 42 -14.33 -15.80 -4.18
C TYR A 42 -13.08 -16.58 -3.78
N SER A 43 -12.16 -15.93 -3.07
CA SER A 43 -10.84 -16.49 -2.70
C SER A 43 -10.57 -16.33 -1.21
N GLN A 44 -9.71 -17.19 -0.68
CA GLN A 44 -9.25 -17.09 0.71
C GLN A 44 -8.41 -15.82 0.92
N ALA A 45 -8.49 -15.26 2.12
CA ALA A 45 -7.75 -14.04 2.47
C ALA A 45 -6.22 -14.19 2.29
N SER A 46 -5.68 -15.40 2.52
CA SER A 46 -4.28 -15.71 2.26
C SER A 46 -3.90 -15.56 0.78
N ASN A 47 -4.76 -16.07 -0.14
CA ASN A 47 -4.53 -15.93 -1.59
C ASN A 47 -4.60 -14.47 -2.03
N VAL A 48 -5.67 -13.77 -1.62
CA VAL A 48 -5.87 -12.34 -1.93
C VAL A 48 -4.69 -11.52 -1.43
N GLY A 49 -4.25 -11.73 -0.18
CA GLY A 49 -3.11 -11.02 0.41
C GLY A 49 -1.80 -11.25 -0.34
N VAL A 50 -1.52 -12.50 -0.76
CA VAL A 50 -0.33 -12.82 -1.59
C VAL A 50 -0.40 -12.11 -2.93
N ILE A 51 -1.54 -12.19 -3.64
CA ILE A 51 -1.67 -11.56 -4.96
C ILE A 51 -1.59 -10.03 -4.87
N VAL A 52 -2.26 -9.41 -3.89
CA VAL A 52 -2.20 -7.95 -3.68
C VAL A 52 -0.78 -7.49 -3.33
N SER A 53 0.05 -8.34 -2.72
CA SER A 53 1.44 -8.01 -2.42
C SER A 53 2.32 -7.75 -3.67
N ILE A 54 1.83 -8.01 -4.89
CA ILE A 54 2.48 -7.60 -6.14
C ILE A 54 2.40 -6.07 -6.39
N ALA A 55 1.64 -5.33 -5.60
CA ALA A 55 1.43 -3.89 -5.75
C ALA A 55 2.72 -3.05 -5.87
N PRO A 56 3.84 -3.34 -5.20
CA PRO A 56 5.10 -2.61 -5.40
C PRO A 56 5.64 -2.69 -6.82
N VAL A 57 5.48 -3.83 -7.49
CA VAL A 57 5.89 -4.02 -8.89
C VAL A 57 5.02 -3.16 -9.81
N PHE A 58 3.69 -3.19 -9.63
CA PHE A 58 2.79 -2.30 -10.36
C PHE A 58 3.08 -0.82 -10.07
N THR A 59 3.36 -0.46 -8.81
CA THR A 59 3.73 0.91 -8.44
C THR A 59 5.02 1.35 -9.15
N ALA A 60 6.01 0.47 -9.26
CA ALA A 60 7.24 0.78 -9.97
C ALA A 60 7.01 1.03 -11.46
N ILE A 61 6.16 0.22 -12.11
CA ILE A 61 5.79 0.37 -13.52
C ILE A 61 5.00 1.67 -13.72
N THR A 62 3.95 1.87 -12.91
CA THR A 62 3.05 3.02 -13.02
C THR A 62 3.80 4.34 -12.73
N ALA A 63 4.66 4.36 -11.70
CA ALA A 63 5.49 5.52 -11.39
C ALA A 63 6.44 5.86 -12.53
N ARG A 64 7.04 4.86 -13.19
CA ARG A 64 7.91 5.09 -14.34
C ARG A 64 7.18 5.69 -15.53
N ILE A 65 5.92 5.34 -15.74
CA ILE A 65 5.09 5.87 -16.83
C ILE A 65 4.65 7.31 -16.52
N PHE A 66 4.23 7.59 -15.29
CA PHE A 66 3.54 8.82 -14.92
C PHE A 66 4.39 9.82 -14.11
N LEU A 67 5.49 9.37 -13.47
CA LEU A 67 6.42 10.20 -12.70
C LEU A 67 7.81 10.12 -13.35
N LYS A 68 8.08 11.04 -14.26
CA LYS A 68 9.35 11.09 -15.03
C LYS A 68 10.62 11.24 -14.18
N GLU A 69 10.48 11.68 -12.94
CA GLU A 69 11.58 12.02 -12.02
C GLU A 69 12.04 10.89 -11.11
N GLU A 70 11.31 9.78 -11.03
CA GLU A 70 11.76 8.63 -10.25
C GLU A 70 12.88 7.90 -11.03
N GLY A 71 14.08 7.84 -10.41
CA GLY A 71 15.31 7.33 -11.02
C GLY A 71 15.19 5.91 -11.57
N LYS A 72 16.20 5.48 -12.35
CA LYS A 72 16.22 4.13 -12.94
C LYS A 72 16.10 3.04 -11.88
N LEU A 73 15.10 2.18 -12.02
CA LEU A 73 14.95 0.98 -11.20
C LEU A 73 16.18 0.08 -11.40
N GLN A 74 16.75 -0.39 -10.31
CA GLN A 74 17.87 -1.31 -10.36
C GLN A 74 17.35 -2.75 -10.48
N PRO A 75 18.10 -3.68 -11.09
CA PRO A 75 17.76 -5.10 -11.07
C PRO A 75 17.56 -5.66 -9.65
N ALA A 76 18.32 -5.15 -8.67
CA ALA A 76 18.18 -5.50 -7.26
C ALA A 76 16.76 -5.23 -6.71
N PHE A 77 16.07 -4.20 -7.18
CA PHE A 77 14.68 -3.94 -6.82
C PHE A 77 13.77 -5.12 -7.21
N PHE A 78 13.83 -5.55 -8.46
CA PHE A 78 12.99 -6.66 -8.94
C PHE A 78 13.33 -7.99 -8.27
N ILE A 79 14.62 -8.26 -8.08
CA ILE A 79 15.09 -9.47 -7.37
C ILE A 79 14.57 -9.43 -5.92
N GLY A 80 14.68 -8.29 -5.24
CA GLY A 80 14.16 -8.10 -3.88
C GLY A 80 12.65 -8.31 -3.81
N CYS A 81 11.89 -7.78 -4.78
CA CYS A 81 10.44 -8.00 -4.88
C CYS A 81 10.08 -9.48 -5.06
N VAL A 82 10.80 -10.21 -5.91
CA VAL A 82 10.58 -11.65 -6.12
C VAL A 82 10.88 -12.45 -4.84
N ILE A 83 11.98 -12.17 -4.16
CA ILE A 83 12.34 -12.82 -2.91
C ILE A 83 11.28 -12.55 -1.83
N ALA A 84 10.86 -11.29 -1.68
CA ALA A 84 9.82 -10.91 -0.73
C ALA A 84 8.48 -11.59 -1.06
N PHE A 85 8.09 -11.65 -2.33
CA PHE A 85 6.87 -12.33 -2.78
C PHE A 85 6.88 -13.83 -2.45
N ILE A 86 8.02 -14.52 -2.67
CA ILE A 86 8.19 -15.91 -2.26
C ILE A 86 8.04 -16.04 -0.74
N GLY A 87 8.67 -15.17 0.03
CA GLY A 87 8.55 -15.16 1.49
C GLY A 87 7.11 -14.98 1.99
N ILE A 88 6.36 -14.04 1.40
CA ILE A 88 4.94 -13.81 1.69
C ILE A 88 4.12 -15.06 1.36
N SER A 89 4.37 -15.68 0.21
CA SER A 89 3.68 -16.91 -0.19
C SER A 89 3.90 -18.02 0.84
N ILE A 90 5.14 -18.21 1.29
CA ILE A 90 5.48 -19.21 2.32
C ILE A 90 4.75 -18.91 3.64
N ILE A 91 4.71 -17.65 4.10
CA ILE A 91 3.99 -17.28 5.34
C ILE A 91 2.49 -17.57 5.17
N SER A 92 1.90 -17.13 4.08
CA SER A 92 0.45 -17.18 3.85
C SER A 92 -0.08 -18.61 3.66
N PHE A 93 0.73 -19.50 3.09
CA PHE A 93 0.36 -20.91 2.88
C PHE A 93 0.93 -21.87 3.92
N SER A 94 1.58 -21.36 4.94
CA SER A 94 2.07 -22.15 6.07
C SER A 94 0.88 -22.67 6.90
N GLY A 95 0.37 -23.85 6.54
CA GLY A 95 -0.76 -24.50 7.21
C GLY A 95 -2.10 -24.45 6.47
N THR A 96 -2.17 -23.87 5.26
CA THR A 96 -3.37 -23.84 4.43
C THR A 96 -3.08 -24.33 3.01
N THR A 97 -4.10 -24.88 2.34
CA THR A 97 -4.01 -25.25 0.92
C THR A 97 -4.35 -24.06 0.03
N MET A 98 -3.55 -23.85 -1.01
CA MET A 98 -3.84 -22.83 -2.02
C MET A 98 -5.03 -23.27 -2.87
N HIS A 99 -6.11 -22.49 -2.87
CA HIS A 99 -7.25 -22.69 -3.74
C HIS A 99 -7.34 -21.53 -4.72
N LEU A 100 -6.95 -21.78 -5.98
CA LEU A 100 -7.05 -20.77 -7.05
C LEU A 100 -8.50 -20.58 -7.46
N ASN A 101 -8.96 -19.33 -7.47
CA ASN A 101 -10.24 -18.95 -8.05
C ASN A 101 -10.01 -17.83 -9.06
N PRO A 102 -10.17 -18.06 -10.37
CA PRO A 102 -9.84 -17.08 -11.40
C PRO A 102 -10.47 -15.70 -11.21
N ILE A 103 -11.73 -15.65 -10.73
CA ILE A 103 -12.44 -14.39 -10.51
C ILE A 103 -11.78 -13.62 -9.33
N GLY A 104 -11.59 -14.28 -8.19
CA GLY A 104 -10.95 -13.68 -7.02
C GLY A 104 -9.51 -13.25 -7.31
N ASP A 105 -8.76 -14.07 -8.05
CA ASP A 105 -7.36 -13.81 -8.38
C ASP A 105 -7.23 -12.61 -9.34
N ILE A 106 -8.08 -12.51 -10.38
CA ILE A 106 -8.11 -11.37 -11.32
C ILE A 106 -8.49 -10.08 -10.58
N LEU A 107 -9.48 -10.13 -9.69
CA LEU A 107 -9.88 -8.97 -8.89
C LEU A 107 -8.76 -8.53 -7.94
N SER A 108 -8.02 -9.46 -7.34
CA SER A 108 -6.88 -9.17 -6.48
C SER A 108 -5.73 -8.49 -7.24
N VAL A 109 -5.42 -8.97 -8.46
CA VAL A 109 -4.46 -8.31 -9.37
C VAL A 109 -4.95 -6.91 -9.73
N GLY A 110 -6.24 -6.76 -10.04
CA GLY A 110 -6.87 -5.47 -10.32
C GLY A 110 -6.76 -4.50 -9.13
N ALA A 111 -7.02 -4.98 -7.91
CA ALA A 111 -6.86 -4.19 -6.69
C ALA A 111 -5.42 -3.69 -6.51
N ALA A 112 -4.42 -4.56 -6.68
CA ALA A 112 -3.00 -4.19 -6.63
C ALA A 112 -2.63 -3.13 -7.69
N MET A 113 -3.17 -3.28 -8.91
CA MET A 113 -2.97 -2.31 -9.99
C MET A 113 -3.63 -0.96 -9.67
N VAL A 114 -4.86 -0.94 -9.18
CA VAL A 114 -5.59 0.28 -8.79
C VAL A 114 -4.87 0.99 -7.64
N TRP A 115 -4.38 0.25 -6.64
CA TRP A 115 -3.55 0.80 -5.57
C TRP A 115 -2.28 1.49 -6.10
N SER A 116 -1.66 0.94 -7.14
CA SER A 116 -0.47 1.55 -7.76
C SER A 116 -0.76 2.94 -8.36
N PHE A 117 -1.94 3.14 -8.94
CA PHE A 117 -2.37 4.46 -9.41
C PHE A 117 -2.57 5.43 -8.23
N TYR A 118 -3.19 4.97 -7.14
CA TYR A 118 -3.30 5.78 -5.93
C TYR A 118 -1.92 6.22 -5.41
N ALA A 119 -0.95 5.31 -5.33
CA ALA A 119 0.40 5.63 -4.87
C ALA A 119 1.08 6.71 -5.73
N VAL A 120 0.93 6.64 -7.06
CA VAL A 120 1.44 7.64 -7.99
C VAL A 120 0.72 8.99 -7.84
N LEU A 121 -0.61 8.99 -7.72
CA LEU A 121 -1.40 10.20 -7.51
C LEU A 121 -1.07 10.84 -6.14
N SER A 122 -0.86 10.03 -5.09
CA SER A 122 -0.40 10.48 -3.78
C SER A 122 0.94 11.23 -3.88
N LYS A 123 1.90 10.72 -4.67
CA LYS A 123 3.16 11.43 -4.93
C LYS A 123 2.94 12.76 -5.62
N LYS A 124 2.08 12.82 -6.64
CA LYS A 124 1.73 14.08 -7.32
C LYS A 124 1.08 15.09 -6.37
N MET A 125 0.13 14.63 -5.52
CA MET A 125 -0.51 15.49 -4.53
C MET A 125 0.48 16.03 -3.50
N GLY A 126 1.48 15.24 -3.09
CA GLY A 126 2.55 15.67 -2.20
C GLY A 126 3.37 16.86 -2.70
N ALA A 127 3.43 17.06 -4.03
CA ALA A 127 4.09 18.20 -4.67
C ALA A 127 3.24 19.48 -4.73
N PHE A 128 1.95 19.44 -4.38
CA PHE A 128 1.07 20.62 -4.45
C PHE A 128 1.29 21.66 -3.34
N GLY A 129 2.12 21.35 -2.34
CA GLY A 129 2.44 22.27 -1.23
C GLY A 129 1.39 22.31 -0.12
N TYR A 130 0.39 21.41 -0.13
CA TYR A 130 -0.59 21.30 0.94
C TYR A 130 -0.08 20.42 2.10
N SER A 131 -0.64 20.61 3.30
CA SER A 131 -0.36 19.68 4.40
C SER A 131 -0.91 18.28 4.09
N VAL A 132 -0.27 17.24 4.65
CA VAL A 132 -0.67 15.84 4.41
C VAL A 132 -2.10 15.58 4.90
N ILE A 133 -2.50 16.22 5.99
CA ILE A 133 -3.86 16.12 6.54
C ILE A 133 -4.89 16.68 5.53
N HIS A 134 -4.61 17.84 4.93
CA HIS A 134 -5.49 18.43 3.93
C HIS A 134 -5.59 17.58 2.67
N ILE A 135 -4.46 17.01 2.21
CA ILE A 135 -4.43 16.06 1.08
C ILE A 135 -5.33 14.87 1.38
N THR A 136 -5.14 14.24 2.54
CA THR A 136 -5.92 13.05 2.93
C THR A 136 -7.40 13.38 3.08
N ARG A 137 -7.75 14.50 3.73
CA ARG A 137 -9.16 14.94 3.89
C ARG A 137 -9.84 15.11 2.53
N ARG A 138 -9.16 15.76 1.57
CA ARG A 138 -9.74 16.00 0.23
C ARG A 138 -9.85 14.71 -0.57
N THR A 139 -8.87 13.83 -0.48
CA THR A 139 -8.93 12.48 -1.07
C THR A 139 -10.09 11.68 -0.51
N PHE A 140 -10.32 11.72 0.81
CA PHE A 140 -11.45 11.06 1.46
C PHE A 140 -12.80 11.62 1.04
N PHE A 141 -12.90 12.93 0.90
CA PHE A 141 -14.11 13.55 0.39
C PHE A 141 -14.53 12.98 -0.97
N TYR A 142 -13.60 12.90 -1.93
CA TYR A 142 -13.87 12.28 -3.22
C TYR A 142 -14.10 10.77 -3.10
N GLY A 143 -13.35 10.09 -2.25
CA GLY A 143 -13.52 8.65 -2.01
C GLY A 143 -14.93 8.32 -1.50
N ILE A 144 -15.43 9.07 -0.53
CA ILE A 144 -16.80 8.93 -0.01
C ILE A 144 -17.82 9.25 -1.10
N LEU A 145 -17.63 10.32 -1.86
CA LEU A 145 -18.54 10.71 -2.96
C LEU A 145 -18.66 9.58 -3.99
N PHE A 146 -17.55 8.96 -4.38
CA PHE A 146 -17.55 7.85 -5.32
C PHE A 146 -18.01 6.51 -4.71
N MET A 147 -18.04 6.39 -3.37
CA MET A 147 -18.59 5.22 -2.70
C MET A 147 -20.13 5.22 -2.67
N ILE A 148 -20.78 6.40 -2.72
CA ILE A 148 -22.24 6.51 -2.65
C ILE A 148 -22.96 5.63 -3.69
N PRO A 149 -22.58 5.63 -4.98
CA PRO A 149 -23.21 4.73 -5.96
C PRO A 149 -23.08 3.25 -5.59
N ALA A 150 -21.93 2.86 -5.02
CA ALA A 150 -21.71 1.47 -4.62
C ALA A 150 -22.72 1.01 -3.54
N LEU A 151 -23.08 1.89 -2.61
CA LEU A 151 -24.10 1.58 -1.59
C LEU A 151 -25.44 1.19 -2.23
N TYR A 152 -25.80 1.84 -3.33
CA TYR A 152 -27.02 1.51 -4.08
C TYR A 152 -26.90 0.16 -4.81
N PHE A 153 -25.80 -0.07 -5.52
CA PHE A 153 -25.61 -1.29 -6.32
C PHE A 153 -25.41 -2.55 -5.45
N PHE A 154 -24.92 -2.41 -4.22
CA PHE A 154 -24.71 -3.53 -3.30
C PHE A 154 -25.80 -3.67 -2.23
N ASP A 155 -26.98 -3.07 -2.46
CA ASP A 155 -28.16 -3.19 -1.59
C ASP A 155 -27.85 -2.92 -0.10
N PHE A 156 -27.19 -1.79 0.16
CA PHE A 156 -26.80 -1.41 1.52
C PHE A 156 -28.02 -1.18 2.39
N LYS A 157 -28.13 -1.93 3.50
CA LYS A 157 -29.22 -1.83 4.46
C LYS A 157 -28.79 -1.04 5.69
N TRP A 158 -29.57 -0.02 6.04
CA TRP A 158 -29.40 0.74 7.25
C TRP A 158 -29.90 -0.06 8.45
N ASP A 159 -29.03 -0.91 9.03
CA ASP A 159 -29.34 -1.69 10.22
C ASP A 159 -28.65 -1.06 11.43
N LEU A 160 -29.29 -0.02 12.01
CA LEU A 160 -28.77 0.70 13.15
C LEU A 160 -28.73 -0.15 14.43
N TYR A 161 -29.51 -1.25 14.49
CA TYR A 161 -29.49 -2.15 15.65
C TYR A 161 -28.11 -2.81 15.87
N ARG A 162 -27.33 -2.96 14.83
CA ARG A 162 -25.93 -3.44 14.94
C ARG A 162 -25.06 -2.56 15.83
N PHE A 163 -25.38 -1.27 15.93
CA PHE A 163 -24.65 -0.36 16.81
C PHE A 163 -24.99 -0.54 18.31
N SER A 164 -25.98 -1.37 18.67
CA SER A 164 -26.22 -1.73 20.06
C SER A 164 -25.12 -2.62 20.66
N THR A 165 -24.29 -3.26 19.82
CA THR A 165 -23.20 -4.13 20.27
C THR A 165 -21.89 -3.33 20.35
N PRO A 166 -21.28 -3.17 21.55
CA PRO A 166 -20.05 -2.37 21.73
C PRO A 166 -18.88 -2.80 20.82
N ALA A 167 -18.75 -4.11 20.55
CA ALA A 167 -17.72 -4.64 19.67
C ALA A 167 -17.82 -4.10 18.24
N TYR A 168 -19.04 -3.94 17.71
CA TYR A 168 -19.21 -3.38 16.36
C TYR A 168 -18.89 -1.89 16.30
N ILE A 169 -19.25 -1.15 17.35
CA ILE A 169 -18.86 0.27 17.49
C ILE A 169 -17.34 0.38 17.52
N PHE A 170 -16.67 -0.42 18.37
CA PHE A 170 -15.21 -0.44 18.45
C PHE A 170 -14.56 -0.76 17.10
N ASN A 171 -15.06 -1.77 16.39
CA ASN A 171 -14.55 -2.14 15.07
C ASN A 171 -14.69 -1.02 14.04
N ILE A 172 -15.81 -0.29 14.04
CA ILE A 172 -16.02 0.85 13.13
C ILE A 172 -15.04 1.99 13.44
N PHE A 173 -14.87 2.32 14.74
CA PHE A 173 -13.87 3.32 15.13
C PHE A 173 -12.46 2.90 14.79
N TYR A 174 -12.10 1.63 15.02
CA TYR A 174 -10.79 1.07 14.67
C TYR A 174 -10.55 1.14 13.16
N LEU A 175 -11.51 0.73 12.34
CA LEU A 175 -11.40 0.76 10.88
C LEU A 175 -11.39 2.21 10.35
N GLY A 176 -12.25 3.09 10.88
CA GLY A 176 -12.37 4.46 10.39
C GLY A 176 -11.19 5.35 10.81
N LEU A 177 -10.81 5.35 12.09
CA LEU A 177 -9.72 6.18 12.59
C LEU A 177 -8.36 5.50 12.41
N GLY A 178 -8.24 4.25 12.84
CA GLY A 178 -6.97 3.51 12.80
C GLY A 178 -6.58 3.12 11.38
N ALA A 179 -7.28 2.14 10.83
CA ALA A 179 -6.93 1.54 9.54
C ALA A 179 -7.18 2.46 8.33
N SER A 180 -8.06 3.47 8.45
CA SER A 180 -8.28 4.43 7.37
C SER A 180 -7.58 5.76 7.64
N ALA A 181 -8.04 6.60 8.55
CA ALA A 181 -7.56 7.98 8.67
C ALA A 181 -6.06 8.05 8.98
N ILE A 182 -5.59 7.37 10.02
CA ILE A 182 -4.18 7.39 10.43
C ILE A 182 -3.31 6.72 9.36
N CYS A 183 -3.72 5.56 8.83
CA CYS A 183 -2.95 4.85 7.82
C CYS A 183 -2.80 5.64 6.52
N PHE A 184 -3.85 6.31 6.04
CA PHE A 184 -3.75 7.14 4.83
C PHE A 184 -2.92 8.40 5.05
N VAL A 185 -2.99 9.03 6.23
CA VAL A 185 -2.12 10.18 6.56
C VAL A 185 -0.66 9.73 6.60
N THR A 186 -0.34 8.65 7.29
CA THR A 186 1.04 8.13 7.38
C THR A 186 1.53 7.62 6.02
N TRP A 187 0.67 6.99 5.22
CA TRP A 187 1.00 6.59 3.85
C TRP A 187 1.34 7.80 2.97
N ASN A 188 0.48 8.82 2.94
CA ASN A 188 0.71 10.02 2.15
C ASN A 188 1.97 10.78 2.60
N LEU A 189 2.26 10.80 3.91
CA LEU A 189 3.51 11.35 4.45
C LEU A 189 4.72 10.53 3.97
N ALA A 190 4.67 9.22 4.07
CA ALA A 190 5.73 8.33 3.61
C ALA A 190 5.98 8.48 2.11
N VAL A 191 4.93 8.52 1.28
CA VAL A 191 5.04 8.74 -0.17
C VAL A 191 5.62 10.11 -0.49
N ARG A 192 5.27 11.15 0.27
CA ARG A 192 5.84 12.50 0.11
C ARG A 192 7.36 12.50 0.36
N ILE A 193 7.81 11.81 1.41
CA ILE A 193 9.22 11.80 1.85
C ILE A 193 10.06 10.80 1.04
N LEU A 194 9.60 9.56 0.93
CA LEU A 194 10.37 8.44 0.36
C LEU A 194 10.14 8.24 -1.13
N GLY A 195 8.99 8.70 -1.65
CA GLY A 195 8.51 8.40 -2.99
C GLY A 195 7.57 7.20 -3.04
N ALA A 196 6.79 7.09 -4.13
CA ALA A 196 5.76 6.07 -4.27
C ALA A 196 6.34 4.64 -4.28
N ILE A 197 7.41 4.42 -5.04
CA ILE A 197 8.05 3.10 -5.21
C ILE A 197 8.58 2.57 -3.87
N LYS A 198 9.36 3.38 -3.16
CA LYS A 198 9.94 2.94 -1.89
C LYS A 198 8.88 2.68 -0.83
N THR A 199 7.89 3.57 -0.72
CA THR A 199 6.80 3.41 0.23
C THR A 199 6.01 2.13 -0.04
N SER A 200 5.76 1.79 -1.32
CA SER A 200 5.03 0.58 -1.66
C SER A 200 5.74 -0.71 -1.27
N VAL A 201 7.07 -0.74 -1.28
CA VAL A 201 7.85 -1.93 -0.87
C VAL A 201 7.59 -2.29 0.60
N TYR A 202 7.31 -1.29 1.47
CA TYR A 202 6.98 -1.55 2.88
C TYR A 202 5.65 -2.29 3.08
N ILE A 203 4.80 -2.43 2.05
CA ILE A 203 3.62 -3.31 2.08
C ILE A 203 4.03 -4.75 2.42
N TYR A 204 5.23 -5.17 2.01
CA TYR A 204 5.75 -6.50 2.34
C TYR A 204 5.92 -6.76 3.83
N LEU A 205 5.97 -5.72 4.68
CA LEU A 205 6.01 -5.90 6.14
C LEU A 205 4.66 -6.34 6.72
N ALA A 206 3.55 -6.12 6.03
CA ALA A 206 2.22 -6.43 6.56
C ALA A 206 2.09 -7.92 6.97
N PRO A 207 2.43 -8.93 6.14
CA PRO A 207 2.37 -10.33 6.54
C PRO A 207 3.30 -10.66 7.72
N VAL A 208 4.47 -10.01 7.81
CA VAL A 208 5.41 -10.20 8.92
C VAL A 208 4.80 -9.69 10.23
N VAL A 209 4.25 -8.48 10.21
CA VAL A 209 3.57 -7.88 11.38
C VAL A 209 2.37 -8.73 11.78
N THR A 210 1.59 -9.23 10.81
CA THR A 210 0.46 -10.12 11.09
C THR A 210 0.91 -11.42 11.75
N ALA A 211 1.97 -12.06 11.26
CA ALA A 211 2.51 -13.28 11.84
C ALA A 211 3.03 -13.06 13.27
N VAL A 212 3.70 -11.94 13.54
CA VAL A 212 4.15 -11.57 14.90
C VAL A 212 2.95 -11.28 15.82
N ALA A 213 1.95 -10.55 15.32
CA ALA A 213 0.76 -10.23 16.08
C ALA A 213 -0.06 -11.49 16.44
N SER A 214 -0.17 -12.48 15.54
CA SER A 214 -0.89 -13.72 15.82
C SER A 214 -0.22 -14.53 16.93
N VAL A 215 1.11 -14.53 17.00
CA VAL A 215 1.82 -15.17 18.15
C VAL A 215 1.53 -14.46 19.45
N ILE A 216 1.56 -13.13 19.47
CA ILE A 216 1.41 -12.36 20.71
C ILE A 216 -0.06 -12.37 21.20
N VAL A 217 -1.02 -12.20 20.28
CA VAL A 217 -2.43 -12.00 20.60
C VAL A 217 -3.20 -13.33 20.64
N LEU A 218 -2.92 -14.22 19.68
CA LEU A 218 -3.63 -15.50 19.54
C LEU A 218 -2.87 -16.68 20.16
N HIS A 219 -1.63 -16.44 20.65
CA HIS A 219 -0.72 -17.47 21.20
C HIS A 219 -0.46 -18.61 20.20
N GLU A 220 -0.48 -18.31 18.89
CA GLU A 220 -0.19 -19.27 17.85
C GLU A 220 1.31 -19.60 17.81
N LYS A 221 1.63 -20.87 17.50
CA LYS A 221 3.04 -21.28 17.31
C LYS A 221 3.50 -20.92 15.91
N ILE A 222 4.62 -20.18 15.81
CA ILE A 222 5.26 -19.97 14.51
C ILE A 222 5.79 -21.30 13.98
N THR A 223 5.46 -21.61 12.73
CA THR A 223 6.04 -22.77 12.06
C THR A 223 7.44 -22.42 11.52
N PHE A 224 8.32 -23.38 11.38
CA PHE A 224 9.62 -23.18 10.75
C PHE A 224 9.52 -22.55 9.34
N LEU A 225 8.48 -22.92 8.58
CA LEU A 225 8.21 -22.33 7.27
C LEU A 225 7.87 -20.85 7.37
N SER A 226 7.07 -20.44 8.39
CA SER A 226 6.77 -19.01 8.61
C SER A 226 8.01 -18.22 9.00
N GLU A 227 8.91 -18.78 9.82
CA GLU A 227 10.18 -18.14 10.17
C GLU A 227 11.05 -17.92 8.92
N LEU A 228 11.19 -18.95 8.08
CA LEU A 228 11.89 -18.83 6.80
C LEU A 228 11.28 -17.77 5.89
N GLY A 229 9.94 -17.75 5.80
CA GLY A 229 9.21 -16.74 5.04
C GLY A 229 9.47 -15.32 5.54
N ILE A 230 9.48 -15.10 6.86
CA ILE A 230 9.81 -13.80 7.47
C ILE A 230 11.23 -13.35 7.07
N VAL A 231 12.21 -14.25 7.16
CA VAL A 231 13.60 -13.94 6.77
C VAL A 231 13.69 -13.55 5.28
N LEU A 232 12.99 -14.28 4.41
CA LEU A 232 12.93 -13.96 2.98
C LEU A 232 12.26 -12.60 2.70
N VAL A 233 11.16 -12.29 3.37
CA VAL A 233 10.49 -10.99 3.23
C VAL A 233 11.42 -9.85 3.63
N LEU A 234 12.04 -9.93 4.80
CA LEU A 234 12.96 -8.89 5.28
C LEU A 234 14.20 -8.78 4.38
N GLY A 235 14.78 -9.89 3.96
CA GLY A 235 15.90 -9.92 3.02
C GLY A 235 15.54 -9.31 1.66
N GLY A 236 14.40 -9.68 1.11
CA GLY A 236 13.88 -9.13 -0.14
C GLY A 236 13.61 -7.63 -0.06
N LEU A 237 13.01 -7.16 1.06
CA LEU A 237 12.80 -5.74 1.32
C LEU A 237 14.13 -4.98 1.36
N LEU A 238 15.10 -5.44 2.14
CA LEU A 238 16.42 -4.79 2.22
C LEU A 238 17.13 -4.75 0.87
N LEU A 239 17.03 -5.83 0.08
CA LEU A 239 17.61 -5.88 -1.25
C LEU A 239 16.94 -4.91 -2.22
N SER A 240 15.59 -4.78 -2.16
CA SER A 240 14.84 -3.85 -3.01
C SER A 240 15.12 -2.39 -2.71
N GLU A 241 15.57 -2.06 -1.49
CA GLU A 241 15.89 -0.69 -1.08
C GLU A 241 17.34 -0.25 -1.40
N GLN A 242 18.23 -1.17 -1.78
CA GLN A 242 19.64 -0.85 -1.99
C GLN A 242 19.83 0.25 -3.05
N LYS A 243 20.31 1.40 -2.60
CA LYS A 243 20.84 2.46 -3.46
C LYS A 243 22.28 2.09 -3.91
N LYS A 244 22.69 2.56 -5.10
CA LYS A 244 24.03 2.44 -5.69
C LYS A 244 25.22 2.87 -4.78
N LYS A 245 25.32 2.46 -3.52
CA LYS A 245 26.54 2.69 -2.75
C LYS A 245 27.71 1.80 -3.19
N LEU A 246 27.44 0.67 -3.85
CA LEU A 246 28.50 -0.27 -4.23
C LEU A 246 29.36 0.19 -5.43
N PHE A 247 28.83 1.08 -6.29
CA PHE A 247 29.61 1.55 -7.45
C PHE A 247 30.56 2.72 -7.15
N LEU A 248 30.30 3.50 -6.11
CA LEU A 248 31.17 4.61 -5.69
C LEU A 248 32.45 4.13 -4.97
N ILE A 249 32.39 2.96 -4.32
CA ILE A 249 33.57 2.36 -3.67
C ILE A 249 34.52 1.76 -4.71
N ARG A 250 33.98 1.23 -5.84
CA ARG A 250 34.80 0.65 -6.92
C ARG A 250 35.41 1.71 -7.83
N GLY A 251 34.75 2.86 -8.01
CA GLY A 251 35.29 3.99 -8.77
C GLY A 251 36.43 4.73 -8.04
N ARG A 252 36.37 4.77 -6.71
CA ARG A 252 37.41 5.47 -5.91
C ARG A 252 38.73 4.68 -5.84
N LYS A 253 38.67 3.33 -5.92
CA LYS A 253 39.88 2.49 -5.98
C LYS A 253 40.59 2.50 -7.35
N HIS A 254 39.91 2.96 -8.42
CA HIS A 254 40.54 3.01 -9.75
C HIS A 254 41.23 4.35 -10.04
N THR A 255 40.88 5.42 -9.28
CA THR A 255 41.56 6.73 -9.41
C THR A 255 42.75 6.87 -8.50
N GLU A 256 42.91 6.06 -7.46
CA GLU A 256 44.12 6.06 -6.61
C GLU A 256 45.27 5.27 -7.23
N ASN A 257 45.03 4.33 -8.14
CA ASN A 257 46.08 3.55 -8.81
C ASN A 257 46.59 4.16 -10.14
N VAL A 258 46.21 5.38 -10.49
CA VAL A 258 46.65 6.07 -11.72
C VAL A 258 47.51 7.30 -11.38
N VAL A 259 47.81 7.53 -10.11
CA VAL A 259 48.64 8.68 -9.63
C VAL A 259 49.90 8.20 -8.89
N GLU A 260 50.33 6.94 -9.08
CA GLU A 260 51.68 6.50 -8.71
C GLU A 260 52.54 6.24 -9.97
#